data_d0061db698e3fb0e1287ee5395929210
#
_entry.id   d0061db698e3fb0e1287ee5395929210
#
_cell.length_a   1.000
_cell.length_b   1.000
_cell.length_c   1.000
_cell.angle_alpha   90.00
_cell.angle_beta   90.00
_cell.angle_gamma   90.00
#
_symmetry.space_group_name_H-M   'P 1'
#
loop_
_entity.id
_entity.type
_entity.pdbx_description
1 polymer ?
#
loop_
_entity_poly.entity_id
_entity_poly.type
_entity_poly.pdbx_seq_one_letter_code
_entity_poly.pdbx_strand_id
1 'polypeptide(L)'
;GFEVEVCRKDGRALLDMIREKKPTAVLMEALMSGLDGLGVLMAVSRGECGVQPTIFTMTGMDAPGITNQLIRAGSAYHFVKPFDPDIIAERVEMMCAPAAGEEAVAAARPAVEVVDLETIVTEIIMEIGIPAHIKGYQYIRDGIIMTVREPEIINGVTKVLYPAIAKKNGTTASRVERAI
;
A
#
# COMPACT_ATOMS: atom_id res chain seq x y z
N GLY A 1 -24.65 14.81 -5.02
CA GLY A 1 -23.60 15.67 -4.43
C GLY A 1 -23.34 15.28 -2.98
N PHE A 2 -22.20 15.71 -2.43
CA PHE A 2 -21.82 15.43 -1.05
C PHE A 2 -22.26 16.56 -0.12
N GLU A 3 -22.68 16.19 1.09
CA GLU A 3 -22.74 17.12 2.21
C GLU A 3 -21.34 17.13 2.87
N VAL A 4 -20.67 18.28 2.90
CA VAL A 4 -19.27 18.38 3.30
C VAL A 4 -19.14 19.22 4.56
N GLU A 5 -18.50 18.67 5.58
CA GLU A 5 -18.08 19.37 6.79
C GLU A 5 -16.56 19.53 6.80
N VAL A 6 -16.06 20.67 7.28
CA VAL A 6 -14.63 20.97 7.27
C VAL A 6 -14.11 21.09 8.70
N CYS A 7 -13.01 20.38 8.98
CA CYS A 7 -12.30 20.41 10.25
C CYS A 7 -10.95 21.10 10.11
N ARG A 8 -10.46 21.71 11.19
CA ARG A 8 -9.07 22.18 11.24
C ARG A 8 -8.10 21.00 11.11
N LYS A 9 -6.90 21.27 10.62
CA LYS A 9 -5.85 20.26 10.39
C LYS A 9 -5.21 19.79 11.71
N ASP A 10 -6.00 19.11 12.53
CA ASP A 10 -5.63 18.58 13.84
C ASP A 10 -6.34 17.23 14.04
N GLY A 11 -5.57 16.16 14.25
CA GLY A 11 -6.14 14.81 14.29
C GLY A 11 -7.02 14.54 15.50
N ARG A 12 -6.82 15.22 16.64
CA ARG A 12 -7.70 15.08 17.80
C ARG A 12 -9.06 15.74 17.55
N ALA A 13 -9.04 16.96 17.00
CA ALA A 13 -10.28 17.64 16.59
C ALA A 13 -11.04 16.84 15.53
N LEU A 14 -10.33 16.17 14.62
CA LEU A 14 -10.94 15.30 13.63
C LEU A 14 -11.61 14.07 14.28
N LEU A 15 -10.99 13.43 15.26
CA LEU A 15 -11.61 12.30 15.98
C LEU A 15 -12.88 12.73 16.72
N ASP A 16 -12.88 13.91 17.35
CA ASP A 16 -14.06 14.44 18.02
C ASP A 16 -15.19 14.71 17.03
N MET A 17 -14.87 15.26 15.86
CA MET A 17 -15.82 15.49 14.79
C MET A 17 -16.39 14.19 14.19
N ILE A 18 -15.56 13.16 14.03
CA ILE A 18 -16.02 11.83 13.58
C ILE A 18 -17.02 11.23 14.58
N ARG A 19 -16.77 11.36 15.88
CA ARG A 19 -17.69 10.88 16.93
C ARG A 19 -19.03 11.61 16.90
N GLU A 20 -18.98 12.92 16.72
CA GLU A 20 -20.17 13.77 16.73
C GLU A 20 -21.01 13.63 15.47
N LYS A 21 -20.36 13.75 14.31
CA LYS A 21 -21.05 13.84 13.00
C LYS A 21 -21.30 12.48 12.35
N LYS A 22 -20.55 11.46 12.74
CA LYS A 22 -20.65 10.10 12.20
C LYS A 22 -20.63 10.07 10.66
N PRO A 23 -19.61 10.65 10.01
CA PRO A 23 -19.56 10.76 8.57
C PRO A 23 -19.44 9.38 7.89
N THR A 24 -19.93 9.27 6.68
CA THR A 24 -19.73 8.07 5.83
C THR A 24 -18.30 7.99 5.32
N ALA A 25 -17.70 9.14 4.98
CA ALA A 25 -16.35 9.26 4.46
C ALA A 25 -15.57 10.37 5.19
N VAL A 26 -14.26 10.19 5.29
CA VAL A 26 -13.32 11.19 5.82
C VAL A 26 -12.16 11.33 4.86
N LEU A 27 -11.89 12.55 4.38
CA LEU A 27 -10.68 12.91 3.65
C LEU A 27 -9.78 13.74 4.55
N MET A 28 -8.57 13.26 4.84
CA MET A 28 -7.67 13.92 5.77
C MET A 28 -6.22 13.97 5.26
N GLU A 29 -5.48 14.97 5.72
CA GLU A 29 -4.04 15.01 5.54
C GLU A 29 -3.34 13.88 6.31
N ALA A 30 -2.29 13.31 5.74
CA ALA A 30 -1.44 12.34 6.44
C ALA A 30 -0.68 12.98 7.60
N LEU A 31 -0.21 14.22 7.40
CA LEU A 31 0.55 14.98 8.38
C LEU A 31 -0.33 16.08 8.98
N MET A 32 -0.74 15.89 10.22
CA MET A 32 -1.57 16.82 10.98
C MET A 32 -0.93 17.14 12.33
N SER A 33 -1.35 18.25 12.95
CA SER A 33 -0.95 18.59 14.31
C SER A 33 -1.71 17.78 15.36
N GLY A 34 -1.15 17.67 16.55
CA GLY A 34 -1.75 16.99 17.70
C GLY A 34 -1.73 15.47 17.58
N LEU A 35 -2.37 14.92 16.56
CA LEU A 35 -2.36 13.51 16.17
C LEU A 35 -2.26 13.45 14.65
N ASP A 36 -1.35 12.63 14.14
CA ASP A 36 -1.18 12.45 12.69
C ASP A 36 -2.24 11.51 12.08
N GLY A 37 -2.26 11.42 10.74
CA GLY A 37 -3.22 10.59 10.03
C GLY A 37 -3.13 9.11 10.39
N LEU A 38 -1.92 8.60 10.67
CA LEU A 38 -1.74 7.23 11.11
C LEU A 38 -2.39 6.99 12.48
N GLY A 39 -2.20 7.92 13.43
CA GLY A 39 -2.83 7.85 14.73
C GLY A 39 -4.35 7.91 14.66
N VAL A 40 -4.92 8.74 13.76
CA VAL A 40 -6.37 8.78 13.51
C VAL A 40 -6.88 7.44 12.97
N LEU A 41 -6.22 6.85 11.95
CA LEU A 41 -6.58 5.54 11.43
C LEU A 41 -6.57 4.46 12.49
N MET A 42 -5.54 4.43 13.33
CA MET A 42 -5.44 3.48 14.44
C MET A 42 -6.53 3.67 15.49
N ALA A 43 -6.90 4.89 15.83
CA ALA A 43 -7.98 5.17 16.78
C ALA A 43 -9.34 4.72 16.25
N VAL A 44 -9.63 5.00 14.97
CA VAL A 44 -10.86 4.55 14.30
C VAL A 44 -10.91 3.03 14.22
N SER A 45 -9.82 2.37 13.84
CA SER A 45 -9.76 0.89 13.74
C SER A 45 -9.95 0.20 15.09
N ARG A 46 -9.55 0.84 16.20
CA ARG A 46 -9.80 0.36 17.58
C ARG A 46 -11.23 0.59 18.05
N GLY A 47 -12.07 1.23 17.24
CA GLY A 47 -13.46 1.52 17.60
C GLY A 47 -13.63 2.72 18.54
N GLU A 48 -12.58 3.56 18.76
CA GLU A 48 -12.62 4.69 19.68
C GLU A 48 -13.63 5.77 19.27
N CYS A 49 -14.07 5.78 18.01
CA CYS A 49 -15.07 6.72 17.48
C CYS A 49 -16.50 6.17 17.50
N GLY A 50 -16.70 4.87 17.75
CA GLY A 50 -18.03 4.23 17.72
C GLY A 50 -18.62 4.10 16.30
N VAL A 51 -17.91 4.54 15.26
CA VAL A 51 -18.23 4.43 13.84
C VAL A 51 -16.96 4.13 13.06
N GLN A 52 -17.11 3.54 11.87
CA GLN A 52 -16.01 3.24 10.98
C GLN A 52 -16.27 3.87 9.60
N PRO A 53 -15.96 5.16 9.43
CA PRO A 53 -16.07 5.79 8.13
C PRO A 53 -15.04 5.24 7.15
N THR A 54 -15.31 5.35 5.86
CA THR A 54 -14.29 5.14 4.83
C THR A 54 -13.28 6.27 4.88
N ILE A 55 -12.02 5.99 5.19
CA ILE A 55 -11.00 7.02 5.36
C ILE A 55 -10.09 7.08 4.15
N PHE A 56 -9.99 8.29 3.59
CA PHE A 56 -9.07 8.66 2.52
C PHE A 56 -7.98 9.55 3.10
N THR A 57 -6.74 9.30 2.73
CA THR A 57 -5.62 10.12 3.17
C THR A 57 -5.01 10.90 2.01
N MET A 58 -4.38 12.04 2.30
CA MET A 58 -3.67 12.82 1.29
C MET A 58 -2.36 13.38 1.84
N THR A 59 -1.39 13.61 0.96
CA THR A 59 -0.11 14.25 1.29
C THR A 59 0.39 15.13 0.14
N GLY A 60 1.21 16.12 0.46
CA GLY A 60 1.95 16.90 -0.53
C GLY A 60 3.31 16.31 -0.90
N MET A 61 3.70 15.18 -0.34
CA MET A 61 4.97 14.51 -0.61
C MET A 61 4.73 13.09 -1.07
N ASP A 62 5.36 12.69 -2.16
CA ASP A 62 5.43 11.28 -2.55
C ASP A 62 6.45 10.57 -1.64
N ALA A 63 5.93 9.77 -0.71
CA ALA A 63 6.74 9.01 0.25
C ALA A 63 6.17 7.59 0.38
N PRO A 64 6.63 6.64 -0.44
CA PRO A 64 6.09 5.27 -0.50
C PRO A 64 6.03 4.58 0.85
N GLY A 65 6.99 4.84 1.74
CA GLY A 65 7.00 4.29 3.10
C GLY A 65 5.81 4.77 3.95
N ILE A 66 5.46 6.05 3.87
CA ILE A 66 4.31 6.64 4.59
C ILE A 66 3.02 6.14 3.96
N THR A 67 2.91 6.16 2.64
CA THR A 67 1.74 5.68 1.90
C THR A 67 1.41 4.24 2.26
N ASN A 68 2.40 3.34 2.26
CA ASN A 68 2.22 1.95 2.63
C ASN A 68 1.76 1.77 4.08
N GLN A 69 2.26 2.59 5.02
CA GLN A 69 1.83 2.55 6.41
C GLN A 69 0.36 2.98 6.56
N LEU A 70 -0.05 4.05 5.87
CA LEU A 70 -1.43 4.54 5.91
C LEU A 70 -2.42 3.53 5.32
N ILE A 71 -2.11 2.92 4.19
CA ILE A 71 -2.94 1.88 3.57
C ILE A 71 -3.07 0.66 4.51
N ARG A 72 -1.96 0.18 5.08
CA ARG A 72 -1.97 -0.94 6.05
C ARG A 72 -2.76 -0.61 7.32
N ALA A 73 -2.77 0.66 7.73
CA ALA A 73 -3.54 1.11 8.89
C ALA A 73 -5.04 1.30 8.61
N GLY A 74 -5.50 1.10 7.37
CA GLY A 74 -6.90 1.13 6.99
C GLY A 74 -7.34 2.36 6.18
N SER A 75 -6.40 3.13 5.59
CA SER A 75 -6.76 4.12 4.58
C SER A 75 -7.29 3.41 3.34
N ALA A 76 -8.48 3.77 2.90
CA ALA A 76 -9.11 3.18 1.73
C ALA A 76 -8.40 3.60 0.43
N TYR A 77 -7.89 4.83 0.38
CA TYR A 77 -7.10 5.36 -0.73
C TYR A 77 -6.18 6.47 -0.24
N HIS A 78 -5.06 6.68 -0.94
CA HIS A 78 -4.11 7.75 -0.65
C HIS A 78 -3.89 8.63 -1.87
N PHE A 79 -4.11 9.94 -1.71
CA PHE A 79 -3.93 10.93 -2.76
C PHE A 79 -2.61 11.70 -2.57
N VAL A 80 -1.87 11.91 -3.63
CA VAL A 80 -0.68 12.77 -3.64
C VAL A 80 -1.03 14.08 -4.33
N LYS A 81 -0.79 15.21 -3.66
CA LYS A 81 -1.02 16.55 -4.22
C LYS A 81 0.08 16.91 -5.23
N PRO A 82 -0.24 17.65 -6.30
CA PRO A 82 -1.56 18.18 -6.67
C PRO A 82 -2.46 17.12 -7.31
N PHE A 83 -3.76 17.18 -7.06
CA PHE A 83 -4.76 16.29 -7.63
C PHE A 83 -5.98 17.09 -8.14
N ASP A 84 -6.74 16.50 -9.06
CA ASP A 84 -8.00 17.02 -9.52
C ASP A 84 -9.11 16.70 -8.51
N PRO A 85 -9.90 17.70 -8.03
CA PRO A 85 -11.01 17.48 -7.13
C PRO A 85 -12.07 16.49 -7.66
N ASP A 86 -12.28 16.45 -8.96
CA ASP A 86 -13.26 15.55 -9.59
C ASP A 86 -12.85 14.09 -9.43
N ILE A 87 -11.57 13.79 -9.49
CA ILE A 87 -11.02 12.45 -9.21
C ILE A 87 -11.30 12.02 -7.77
N ILE A 88 -11.19 12.94 -6.81
CA ILE A 88 -11.53 12.64 -5.41
C ILE A 88 -13.02 12.28 -5.30
N ALA A 89 -13.88 13.09 -5.89
CA ALA A 89 -15.33 12.86 -5.87
C ALA A 89 -15.70 11.50 -6.45
N GLU A 90 -15.15 11.15 -7.61
CA GLU A 90 -15.32 9.83 -8.23
C GLU A 90 -14.88 8.68 -7.32
N ARG A 91 -13.69 8.78 -6.69
CA ARG A 91 -13.19 7.75 -5.81
C ARG A 91 -14.03 7.60 -4.55
N VAL A 92 -14.46 8.71 -3.96
CA VAL A 92 -15.35 8.69 -2.79
C VAL A 92 -16.69 8.05 -3.14
N GLU A 93 -17.32 8.42 -4.26
CA GLU A 93 -18.57 7.81 -4.73
C GLU A 93 -18.41 6.31 -4.95
N MET A 94 -17.37 5.89 -5.68
CA MET A 94 -17.10 4.48 -5.97
C MET A 94 -16.90 3.63 -4.71
N MET A 95 -16.18 4.17 -3.70
CA MET A 95 -15.79 3.42 -2.52
C MET A 95 -16.77 3.54 -1.35
N CYS A 96 -17.67 4.52 -1.38
CA CYS A 96 -18.71 4.71 -0.36
C CYS A 96 -20.12 4.38 -0.87
N ALA A 97 -20.28 3.96 -2.14
CA ALA A 97 -21.57 3.50 -2.65
C ALA A 97 -22.05 2.30 -1.80
N PRO A 98 -23.33 2.29 -1.35
CA PRO A 98 -23.87 1.14 -0.64
C PRO A 98 -23.78 -0.08 -1.56
N ALA A 99 -23.04 -1.08 -1.13
CA ALA A 99 -22.92 -2.33 -1.85
C ALA A 99 -24.31 -2.97 -1.98
N ALA A 100 -24.78 -3.15 -3.19
CA ALA A 100 -25.94 -3.97 -3.47
C ALA A 100 -25.55 -5.45 -3.23
N GLY A 101 -25.74 -5.92 -1.99
CA GLY A 101 -25.47 -7.29 -1.57
C GLY A 101 -24.22 -7.46 -0.71
N GLU A 102 -24.38 -8.13 0.42
CA GLU A 102 -23.33 -8.39 1.41
C GLU A 102 -22.10 -9.18 0.91
N GLU A 103 -22.13 -9.72 -0.31
CA GLU A 103 -21.00 -10.42 -0.93
C GLU A 103 -20.00 -9.51 -1.64
N ALA A 104 -20.34 -8.22 -1.91
CA ALA A 104 -19.46 -7.28 -2.62
C ALA A 104 -18.52 -6.50 -1.68
N VAL A 105 -18.76 -6.48 -0.36
CA VAL A 105 -17.95 -5.73 0.62
C VAL A 105 -16.58 -6.38 0.89
N ALA A 106 -16.46 -7.69 0.63
CA ALA A 106 -15.17 -8.38 0.67
C ALA A 106 -14.34 -8.13 -0.62
N ALA A 107 -15.00 -7.72 -1.73
CA ALA A 107 -14.36 -7.50 -3.03
C ALA A 107 -14.14 -6.01 -3.35
N ALA A 108 -14.77 -5.07 -2.59
CA ALA A 108 -14.62 -3.62 -2.77
C ALA A 108 -13.76 -2.91 -1.69
N ARG A 109 -13.20 -3.63 -0.75
CA ARG A 109 -11.83 -3.25 -0.40
C ARG A 109 -11.10 -3.34 -1.74
N PRO A 110 -10.37 -2.30 -2.20
CA PRO A 110 -9.27 -2.65 -3.04
C PRO A 110 -8.58 -3.68 -2.16
N ALA A 111 -8.65 -4.93 -2.51
CA ALA A 111 -7.48 -5.70 -2.31
C ALA A 111 -6.44 -4.65 -2.71
N VAL A 112 -5.62 -4.13 -1.78
CA VAL A 112 -4.24 -4.06 -2.11
C VAL A 112 -4.16 -5.38 -2.82
N GLU A 113 -4.27 -5.36 -4.17
CA GLU A 113 -3.71 -6.45 -4.91
C GLU A 113 -2.49 -6.63 -4.08
N VAL A 114 -2.42 -7.75 -3.42
CA VAL A 114 -1.12 -8.25 -3.04
C VAL A 114 -0.58 -8.37 -4.42
N VAL A 115 -0.09 -7.22 -4.93
CA VAL A 115 0.58 -7.16 -6.23
C VAL A 115 1.66 -8.12 -5.89
N ASP A 116 1.41 -9.34 -6.37
CA ASP A 116 2.21 -10.48 -5.99
C ASP A 116 3.61 -9.97 -6.19
N LEU A 117 4.40 -9.93 -5.12
CA LEU A 117 5.76 -9.40 -5.18
C LEU A 117 6.46 -9.90 -6.43
N GLU A 118 6.04 -11.09 -6.89
CA GLU A 118 6.47 -11.72 -8.12
C GLU A 118 6.01 -10.95 -9.36
N THR A 119 4.82 -10.39 -9.36
CA THR A 119 4.30 -9.57 -10.48
C THR A 119 5.02 -8.22 -10.54
N ILE A 120 5.15 -7.49 -9.41
CA ILE A 120 5.90 -6.23 -9.37
C ILE A 120 7.34 -6.43 -9.82
N VAL A 121 8.02 -7.43 -9.27
CA VAL A 121 9.42 -7.71 -9.63
C VAL A 121 9.54 -8.08 -11.11
N THR A 122 8.58 -8.81 -11.65
CA THR A 122 8.52 -9.17 -13.07
C THR A 122 8.39 -7.94 -13.96
N GLU A 123 7.47 -7.02 -13.64
CA GLU A 123 7.25 -5.77 -14.37
C GLU A 123 8.49 -4.88 -14.35
N ILE A 124 9.10 -4.68 -13.18
CA ILE A 124 10.34 -3.89 -13.04
C ILE A 124 11.48 -4.49 -13.88
N ILE A 125 11.68 -5.80 -13.85
CA ILE A 125 12.75 -6.45 -14.59
C ILE A 125 12.50 -6.33 -16.11
N MET A 126 11.24 -6.39 -16.56
CA MET A 126 10.87 -6.19 -17.96
C MET A 126 11.10 -4.73 -18.40
N GLU A 127 10.77 -3.75 -17.52
CA GLU A 127 11.00 -2.33 -17.78
C GLU A 127 12.49 -1.99 -17.91
N ILE A 128 13.36 -2.64 -17.14
CA ILE A 128 14.82 -2.55 -17.27
C ILE A 128 15.31 -3.17 -18.59
N GLY A 129 14.47 -3.96 -19.28
CA GLY A 129 14.79 -4.56 -20.58
C GLY A 129 15.50 -5.92 -20.50
N ILE A 130 15.42 -6.63 -19.37
CA ILE A 130 15.99 -7.97 -19.23
C ILE A 130 15.04 -8.99 -19.88
N PRO A 131 15.49 -9.75 -20.91
CA PRO A 131 14.63 -10.68 -21.62
C PRO A 131 14.18 -11.87 -20.75
N ALA A 132 12.88 -12.16 -20.72
CA ALA A 132 12.32 -13.23 -19.89
C ALA A 132 12.76 -14.66 -20.26
N HIS A 133 13.31 -14.87 -21.48
CA HIS A 133 13.72 -16.17 -21.97
C HIS A 133 15.13 -16.60 -21.54
N ILE A 134 15.91 -15.73 -20.90
CA ILE A 134 17.24 -16.07 -20.40
C ILE A 134 17.17 -16.61 -18.96
N LYS A 135 18.03 -17.58 -18.63
CA LYS A 135 18.07 -18.16 -17.27
C LYS A 135 18.40 -17.14 -16.18
N GLY A 136 19.21 -16.14 -16.52
CA GLY A 136 19.55 -15.02 -15.63
C GLY A 136 18.32 -14.25 -15.16
N TYR A 137 17.30 -14.07 -16.00
CA TYR A 137 16.04 -13.44 -15.63
C TYR A 137 15.39 -14.11 -14.41
N GLN A 138 15.26 -15.44 -14.41
CA GLN A 138 14.66 -16.18 -13.31
C GLN A 138 15.49 -16.06 -12.02
N TYR A 139 16.83 -16.07 -12.14
CA TYR A 139 17.70 -15.94 -10.98
C TYR A 139 17.66 -14.55 -10.37
N ILE A 140 17.65 -13.50 -11.20
CA ILE A 140 17.49 -12.10 -10.74
C ILE A 140 16.13 -11.94 -10.03
N ARG A 141 15.05 -12.40 -10.65
CA ARG A 141 13.69 -12.34 -10.07
C ARG A 141 13.64 -13.05 -8.72
N ASP A 142 14.12 -14.28 -8.62
CA ASP A 142 14.15 -15.03 -7.38
C ASP A 142 15.03 -14.36 -6.33
N GLY A 143 16.17 -13.82 -6.73
CA GLY A 143 17.08 -13.10 -5.84
C GLY A 143 16.43 -11.86 -5.22
N ILE A 144 15.75 -11.05 -6.02
CA ILE A 144 15.02 -9.87 -5.55
C ILE A 144 13.91 -10.28 -4.58
N ILE A 145 13.10 -11.27 -4.92
CA ILE A 145 12.02 -11.76 -4.07
C ILE A 145 12.53 -12.28 -2.73
N MET A 146 13.62 -13.06 -2.73
CA MET A 146 14.24 -13.57 -1.51
C MET A 146 14.76 -12.43 -0.64
N THR A 147 15.43 -11.44 -1.23
CA THR A 147 15.99 -10.29 -0.51
C THR A 147 14.89 -9.39 0.08
N VAL A 148 13.76 -9.23 -0.60
CA VAL A 148 12.61 -8.47 -0.06
C VAL A 148 11.96 -9.20 1.11
N ARG A 149 11.89 -10.55 1.06
CA ARG A 149 11.32 -11.36 2.15
C ARG A 149 12.26 -11.47 3.34
N GLU A 150 13.56 -11.56 3.09
CA GLU A 150 14.62 -11.68 4.10
C GLU A 150 15.76 -10.70 3.80
N PRO A 151 15.67 -9.43 4.23
CA PRO A 151 16.66 -8.40 3.88
C PRO A 151 18.09 -8.74 4.31
N GLU A 152 18.27 -9.53 5.36
CA GLU A 152 19.60 -9.92 5.86
C GLU A 152 20.37 -10.84 4.90
N ILE A 153 19.66 -11.51 3.99
CA ILE A 153 20.27 -12.44 3.02
C ILE A 153 21.23 -11.72 2.05
N ILE A 154 21.02 -10.40 1.83
CA ILE A 154 21.88 -9.58 0.98
C ILE A 154 23.29 -9.39 1.55
N ASN A 155 23.47 -9.53 2.86
CA ASN A 155 24.77 -9.43 3.50
C ASN A 155 25.70 -10.64 3.18
N GLY A 156 25.14 -11.68 2.56
CA GLY A 156 25.87 -12.90 2.20
C GLY A 156 25.59 -13.35 0.77
N VAL A 157 25.70 -12.49 -0.24
CA VAL A 157 25.31 -12.76 -1.63
C VAL A 157 25.88 -14.08 -2.14
N THR A 158 27.20 -14.27 -2.08
CA THR A 158 27.86 -15.49 -2.59
C THR A 158 27.70 -16.72 -1.68
N LYS A 159 27.57 -16.49 -0.36
CA LYS A 159 27.51 -17.58 0.62
C LYS A 159 26.10 -18.02 0.98
N VAL A 160 25.10 -17.16 0.79
CA VAL A 160 23.71 -17.42 1.21
C VAL A 160 22.75 -17.26 0.03
N LEU A 161 22.74 -16.10 -0.64
CA LEU A 161 21.76 -15.80 -1.68
C LEU A 161 21.94 -16.69 -2.93
N TYR A 162 23.15 -16.78 -3.50
CA TYR A 162 23.36 -17.60 -4.70
C TYR A 162 23.11 -19.10 -4.45
N PRO A 163 23.53 -19.70 -3.33
CA PRO A 163 23.13 -21.06 -2.98
C PRO A 163 21.60 -21.25 -2.82
N ALA A 164 20.89 -20.28 -2.24
CA ALA A 164 19.44 -20.33 -2.10
C ALA A 164 18.73 -20.28 -3.47
N ILE A 165 19.14 -19.38 -4.36
CA ILE A 165 18.64 -19.30 -5.74
C ILE A 165 18.96 -20.59 -6.49
N ALA A 166 20.16 -21.11 -6.34
CA ALA A 166 20.60 -22.37 -6.99
C ALA A 166 19.76 -23.56 -6.56
N LYS A 167 19.47 -23.69 -5.26
CA LYS A 167 18.60 -24.74 -4.70
C LYS A 167 17.18 -24.64 -5.25
N LYS A 168 16.60 -23.44 -5.32
CA LYS A 168 15.25 -23.22 -5.87
C LYS A 168 15.15 -23.59 -7.36
N ASN A 169 16.21 -23.32 -8.12
CA ASN A 169 16.24 -23.50 -9.57
C ASN A 169 16.94 -24.80 -10.03
N GLY A 170 17.27 -25.72 -9.14
CA GLY A 170 17.91 -26.99 -9.49
C GLY A 170 19.28 -26.84 -10.19
N THR A 171 20.06 -25.84 -9.78
CA THR A 171 21.36 -25.50 -10.40
C THR A 171 22.47 -25.35 -9.35
N THR A 172 23.62 -24.82 -9.72
CA THR A 172 24.76 -24.57 -8.81
C THR A 172 24.96 -23.08 -8.58
N ALA A 173 25.47 -22.67 -7.38
CA ALA A 173 25.75 -21.29 -7.06
C ALA A 173 26.67 -20.61 -8.10
N SER A 174 27.69 -21.32 -8.59
CA SER A 174 28.59 -20.80 -9.65
C SER A 174 27.90 -20.55 -10.98
N ARG A 175 26.82 -21.28 -11.32
CA ARG A 175 26.04 -21.02 -12.52
C ARG A 175 25.11 -19.83 -12.33
N VAL A 176 24.57 -19.63 -11.13
CA VAL A 176 23.80 -18.44 -10.76
C VAL A 176 24.67 -17.20 -10.87
N GLU A 177 25.87 -17.22 -10.25
CA GLU A 177 26.84 -16.12 -10.27
C GLU A 177 27.24 -15.68 -11.69
N ARG A 178 27.40 -16.63 -12.62
CA ARG A 178 27.76 -16.31 -14.01
C ARG A 178 26.60 -15.81 -14.86
N ALA A 179 25.36 -16.01 -14.42
CA ALA A 179 24.17 -15.69 -15.18
C ALA A 179 23.49 -14.39 -14.72
N ILE A 180 23.87 -13.87 -13.55
CA ILE A 180 23.47 -12.56 -13.03
C ILE A 180 24.58 -11.54 -13.33
#